data_048006d4723c66c985ff7bf36546751d
#
_entry.id   048006d4723c66c985ff7bf36546751d
#
_cell.length_a   1.000
_cell.length_b   1.000
_cell.length_c   1.000
_cell.angle_alpha   90.00
_cell.angle_beta   90.00
_cell.angle_gamma   90.00
#
_symmetry.space_group_name_H-M   'P 1'
#
loop_
_entity.id
_entity.type
_entity.pdbx_description
1 polymer ?
#
loop_
_entity_poly.entity_id
_entity_poly.type
_entity_poly.pdbx_seq_one_letter_code
_entity_poly.pdbx_strand_id
1 'polypeptide(L)'
;MKLLLHTIAAVSLLFAVTFVQALEIKSYTPAALSSAQQAGKPVALHFHAKWCPTCRAQEKSFKALQADKDLDMTLLVVDYDTERDLRKQLGVRIQSVVIVYRGSKETARAGGETQPDKLKALLKTAL
;
A
#
# COMPACT_ATOMS: atom_id res chain seq x y z
N MET A 1 -39.71 -55.38 3.94
CA MET A 1 -38.30 -54.98 3.99
C MET A 1 -38.17 -53.62 3.33
N LYS A 2 -38.11 -52.56 4.13
CA LYS A 2 -37.91 -51.18 3.62
C LYS A 2 -36.46 -50.81 3.85
N LEU A 3 -35.67 -50.69 2.75
CA LEU A 3 -34.33 -50.18 2.79
C LEU A 3 -34.39 -48.64 2.96
N LEU A 4 -33.94 -48.17 4.11
CA LEU A 4 -33.69 -46.76 4.36
C LEU A 4 -32.34 -46.39 3.78
N LEU A 5 -32.34 -45.72 2.62
CA LEU A 5 -31.15 -45.06 2.09
C LEU A 5 -30.88 -43.82 2.92
N HIS A 6 -29.81 -43.84 3.71
CA HIS A 6 -29.30 -42.66 4.36
C HIS A 6 -28.35 -41.95 3.39
N THR A 7 -28.84 -40.90 2.77
CA THR A 7 -27.99 -39.97 2.00
C THR A 7 -27.24 -39.07 2.96
N ILE A 8 -25.95 -39.34 3.13
CA ILE A 8 -25.03 -38.46 3.85
C ILE A 8 -24.71 -37.31 2.92
N ALA A 9 -25.30 -36.15 3.13
CA ALA A 9 -24.92 -34.91 2.47
C ALA A 9 -23.63 -34.42 3.10
N ALA A 10 -22.49 -34.63 2.38
CA ALA A 10 -21.22 -34.05 2.75
C ALA A 10 -21.25 -32.55 2.48
N VAL A 11 -21.40 -31.75 3.52
CA VAL A 11 -21.26 -30.30 3.45
C VAL A 11 -19.76 -29.99 3.41
N SER A 12 -19.25 -29.76 2.20
CA SER A 12 -17.89 -29.27 2.01
C SER A 12 -17.82 -27.79 2.41
N LEU A 13 -17.33 -27.50 3.62
CA LEU A 13 -17.01 -26.14 4.03
C LEU A 13 -15.78 -25.69 3.25
N LEU A 14 -15.98 -24.90 2.20
CA LEU A 14 -14.91 -24.16 1.51
C LEU A 14 -14.44 -23.04 2.45
N PHE A 15 -13.35 -23.31 3.17
CA PHE A 15 -12.60 -22.25 3.86
C PHE A 15 -11.97 -21.35 2.80
N ALA A 16 -12.59 -20.21 2.51
CA ALA A 16 -11.96 -19.15 1.76
C ALA A 16 -10.79 -18.61 2.61
N VAL A 17 -9.56 -19.01 2.27
CA VAL A 17 -8.36 -18.43 2.84
C VAL A 17 -8.25 -17.02 2.26
N THR A 18 -8.73 -16.04 3.01
CA THR A 18 -8.50 -14.64 2.69
C THR A 18 -7.03 -14.34 3.00
N PHE A 19 -6.21 -14.24 1.96
CA PHE A 19 -4.87 -13.66 2.10
C PHE A 19 -5.07 -12.19 2.45
N VAL A 20 -4.91 -11.85 3.72
CA VAL A 20 -4.78 -10.45 4.14
C VAL A 20 -3.42 -9.99 3.64
N GLN A 21 -3.42 -9.30 2.49
CA GLN A 21 -2.22 -8.62 2.03
C GLN A 21 -1.98 -7.45 2.98
N ALA A 22 -0.86 -7.49 3.69
CA ALA A 22 -0.41 -6.41 4.53
C ALA A 22 -0.14 -5.13 3.69
N LEU A 23 1.10 -4.76 3.43
CA LEU A 23 1.41 -3.63 2.55
C LEU A 23 1.32 -4.04 1.09
N GLU A 24 0.34 -3.51 0.34
CA GLU A 24 0.22 -3.71 -1.10
C GLU A 24 1.00 -2.63 -1.84
N ILE A 25 2.01 -3.01 -2.61
CA ILE A 25 2.82 -2.09 -3.42
C ILE A 25 2.36 -2.15 -4.87
N LYS A 26 1.92 -1.02 -5.42
CA LYS A 26 1.42 -0.87 -6.80
C LYS A 26 2.01 0.35 -7.48
N SER A 27 2.01 0.34 -8.81
CA SER A 27 2.26 1.57 -9.57
C SER A 27 1.15 2.59 -9.35
N TYR A 28 1.53 3.85 -9.24
CA TYR A 28 0.58 4.96 -9.16
C TYR A 28 -0.24 5.05 -10.45
N THR A 29 -1.54 5.26 -10.29
CA THR A 29 -2.43 5.84 -11.30
C THR A 29 -3.34 6.85 -10.61
N PRO A 30 -3.81 7.89 -11.31
CA PRO A 30 -4.80 8.83 -10.73
C PRO A 30 -6.04 8.11 -10.19
N ALA A 31 -6.52 7.09 -10.90
CA ALA A 31 -7.68 6.30 -10.49
C ALA A 31 -7.42 5.50 -9.20
N ALA A 32 -6.23 4.90 -9.03
CA ALA A 32 -5.89 4.14 -7.83
C ALA A 32 -5.85 5.05 -6.59
N LEU A 33 -5.25 6.23 -6.70
CA LEU A 33 -5.24 7.20 -5.61
C LEU A 33 -6.66 7.70 -5.29
N SER A 34 -7.40 8.12 -6.30
CA SER A 34 -8.77 8.64 -6.14
C SER A 34 -9.69 7.59 -5.49
N SER A 35 -9.64 6.34 -5.95
CA SER A 35 -10.44 5.26 -5.36
C SER A 35 -10.13 5.02 -3.89
N ALA A 36 -8.85 4.99 -3.51
CA ALA A 36 -8.45 4.82 -2.11
C ALA A 36 -8.92 6.00 -1.24
N GLN A 37 -8.76 7.22 -1.73
CA GLN A 37 -9.16 8.43 -1.03
C GLN A 37 -10.68 8.54 -0.86
N GLN A 38 -11.47 8.25 -1.90
CA GLN A 38 -12.93 8.25 -1.84
C GLN A 38 -13.47 7.17 -0.89
N ALA A 39 -12.80 6.03 -0.81
CA ALA A 39 -13.16 4.96 0.12
C ALA A 39 -12.68 5.20 1.56
N GLY A 40 -12.02 6.32 1.84
CA GLY A 40 -11.48 6.65 3.16
C GLY A 40 -10.36 5.72 3.62
N LYS A 41 -9.69 5.02 2.69
CA LYS A 41 -8.65 4.04 2.99
C LYS A 41 -7.29 4.68 3.23
N PRO A 42 -6.42 4.01 4.01
CA PRO A 42 -5.03 4.43 4.14
C PRO A 42 -4.28 4.15 2.83
N VAL A 43 -3.55 5.15 2.34
CA VAL A 43 -2.75 5.07 1.13
C VAL A 43 -1.52 5.96 1.25
N ALA A 44 -0.39 5.52 0.71
CA ALA A 44 0.83 6.30 0.66
C ALA A 44 1.32 6.47 -0.78
N LEU A 45 1.99 7.59 -1.05
CA LEU A 45 2.67 7.87 -2.31
C LEU A 45 4.18 7.82 -2.06
N HIS A 46 4.91 7.05 -2.86
CA HIS A 46 6.37 7.00 -2.87
C HIS A 46 6.88 7.59 -4.17
N PHE A 47 7.44 8.79 -4.13
CA PHE A 47 8.02 9.45 -5.30
C PHE A 47 9.39 8.87 -5.59
N HIS A 48 9.45 7.98 -6.56
CA HIS A 48 10.58 7.12 -6.89
C HIS A 48 11.17 7.47 -8.26
N ALA A 49 12.50 7.52 -8.33
CA ALA A 49 13.24 7.57 -9.59
C ALA A 49 14.24 6.41 -9.64
N LYS A 50 14.34 5.73 -10.78
CA LYS A 50 15.23 4.56 -10.95
C LYS A 50 16.71 4.90 -10.74
N TRP A 51 17.13 6.13 -11.06
CA TRP A 51 18.48 6.64 -10.91
C TRP A 51 18.82 7.09 -9.49
N CYS A 52 17.85 7.19 -8.60
CA CYS A 52 17.98 7.70 -7.24
C CYS A 52 18.39 6.60 -6.25
N PRO A 53 19.60 6.61 -5.67
CA PRO A 53 20.04 5.58 -4.72
C PRO A 53 19.16 5.52 -3.46
N THR A 54 18.76 6.67 -2.93
CA THR A 54 17.87 6.75 -1.76
C THR A 54 16.50 6.13 -2.05
N CYS A 55 15.95 6.36 -3.25
CA CYS A 55 14.69 5.77 -3.66
C CYS A 55 14.78 4.22 -3.72
N ARG A 56 15.89 3.69 -4.23
CA ARG A 56 16.12 2.23 -4.26
C ARG A 56 16.27 1.64 -2.85
N ALA A 57 16.91 2.37 -1.94
CA ALA A 57 16.99 1.96 -0.53
C ALA A 57 15.60 1.95 0.14
N GLN A 58 14.77 2.97 -0.14
CA GLN A 58 13.37 3.01 0.31
C GLN A 58 12.56 1.84 -0.27
N GLU A 59 12.69 1.58 -1.56
CA GLU A 59 12.03 0.45 -2.22
C GLU A 59 12.34 -0.88 -1.53
N LYS A 60 13.61 -1.12 -1.22
CA LYS A 60 14.05 -2.32 -0.48
C LYS A 60 13.40 -2.41 0.90
N SER A 61 13.33 -1.29 1.62
CA SER A 61 12.68 -1.24 2.94
C SER A 61 11.18 -1.50 2.85
N PHE A 62 10.47 -0.91 1.88
CA PHE A 62 9.05 -1.17 1.67
C PHE A 62 8.77 -2.63 1.28
N LYS A 63 9.60 -3.24 0.45
CA LYS A 63 9.49 -4.66 0.12
C LYS A 63 9.64 -5.55 1.36
N ALA A 64 10.56 -5.21 2.26
CA ALA A 64 10.70 -5.91 3.53
C ALA A 64 9.47 -5.76 4.45
N LEU A 65 8.75 -4.64 4.35
CA LEU A 65 7.53 -4.37 5.12
C LEU A 65 6.27 -5.03 4.55
N GLN A 66 6.31 -5.62 3.35
CA GLN A 66 5.13 -6.24 2.72
C GLN A 66 4.54 -7.39 3.54
N ALA A 67 5.37 -8.12 4.29
CA ALA A 67 4.92 -9.21 5.15
C ALA A 67 4.38 -8.74 6.52
N ASP A 68 4.47 -7.46 6.83
CA ASP A 68 4.04 -6.92 8.11
C ASP A 68 2.51 -6.75 8.15
N LYS A 69 1.86 -7.61 8.93
CA LYS A 69 0.39 -7.66 9.05
C LYS A 69 -0.23 -6.40 9.66
N ASP A 70 0.59 -5.57 10.31
CA ASP A 70 0.12 -4.30 10.90
C ASP A 70 -0.07 -3.19 9.85
N LEU A 71 0.38 -3.42 8.60
CA LEU A 71 0.36 -2.42 7.53
C LEU A 71 -0.70 -2.74 6.46
N ASP A 72 -1.97 -2.88 6.85
CA ASP A 72 -3.08 -3.05 5.91
C ASP A 72 -3.38 -1.76 5.15
N MET A 73 -2.57 -1.49 4.14
CA MET A 73 -2.67 -0.29 3.30
C MET A 73 -2.00 -0.48 1.94
N THR A 74 -2.20 0.48 1.05
CA THR A 74 -1.59 0.52 -0.28
C THR A 74 -0.49 1.59 -0.35
N LEU A 75 0.67 1.21 -0.89
CA LEU A 75 1.74 2.10 -1.29
C LEU A 75 1.74 2.23 -2.82
N LEU A 76 1.50 3.43 -3.31
CA LEU A 76 1.54 3.76 -4.74
C LEU A 76 2.91 4.33 -5.09
N VAL A 77 3.63 3.63 -5.96
CA VAL A 77 4.93 4.08 -6.47
C VAL A 77 4.71 5.06 -7.61
N VAL A 78 5.08 6.30 -7.37
CA VAL A 78 4.95 7.42 -8.32
C VAL A 78 6.26 7.60 -9.08
N ASP A 79 6.21 7.58 -10.40
CA ASP A 79 7.38 7.92 -11.23
C ASP A 79 7.67 9.42 -11.09
N TYR A 80 8.75 9.74 -10.37
CA TYR A 80 9.14 11.12 -10.12
C TYR A 80 9.41 11.91 -11.40
N ASP A 81 9.98 11.27 -12.42
CA ASP A 81 10.39 11.96 -13.64
C ASP A 81 9.23 12.32 -14.55
N THR A 82 8.19 11.48 -14.58
CA THR A 82 7.03 11.63 -15.48
C THR A 82 5.83 12.31 -14.82
N GLU A 83 5.58 12.10 -13.52
CA GLU A 83 4.42 12.64 -12.80
C GLU A 83 4.64 14.10 -12.33
N ARG A 84 4.98 14.97 -13.26
CA ARG A 84 5.34 16.38 -12.97
C ARG A 84 4.20 17.21 -12.42
N ASP A 85 3.00 17.02 -12.94
CA ASP A 85 1.83 17.77 -12.48
C ASP A 85 1.42 17.37 -11.07
N LEU A 86 1.44 16.07 -10.77
CA LEU A 86 1.20 15.58 -9.42
C LEU A 86 2.22 16.12 -8.42
N ARG A 87 3.51 16.12 -8.77
CA ARG A 87 4.56 16.70 -7.93
C ARG A 87 4.31 18.18 -7.64
N LYS A 88 3.97 18.95 -8.68
CA LYS A 88 3.66 20.37 -8.55
C LYS A 88 2.44 20.58 -7.65
N GLN A 89 1.39 19.82 -7.87
CA GLN A 89 0.16 19.88 -7.07
C GLN A 89 0.41 19.58 -5.59
N LEU A 90 1.25 18.60 -5.29
CA LEU A 90 1.55 18.16 -3.91
C LEU A 90 2.80 18.82 -3.31
N GLY A 91 3.43 19.74 -4.02
CA GLY A 91 4.63 20.44 -3.53
C GLY A 91 5.87 19.55 -3.40
N VAL A 92 5.98 18.49 -4.20
CA VAL A 92 7.12 17.57 -4.20
C VAL A 92 8.21 18.08 -5.14
N ARG A 93 9.31 18.56 -4.56
CA ARG A 93 10.42 19.20 -5.31
C ARG A 93 11.60 18.29 -5.52
N ILE A 94 11.74 17.25 -4.70
CA ILE A 94 12.82 16.26 -4.77
C ILE A 94 12.23 14.85 -4.80
N GLN A 95 13.00 13.90 -5.32
CA GLN A 95 12.67 12.47 -5.25
C GLN A 95 12.81 11.94 -3.82
N SER A 96 12.46 10.68 -3.58
CA SER A 96 12.50 10.01 -2.28
C SER A 96 11.56 10.60 -1.20
N VAL A 97 10.54 11.34 -1.61
CA VAL A 97 9.47 11.80 -0.72
C VAL A 97 8.41 10.71 -0.59
N VAL A 98 7.95 10.50 0.63
CA VAL A 98 6.80 9.66 0.96
C VAL A 98 5.73 10.53 1.58
N ILE A 99 4.50 10.46 1.05
CA ILE A 99 3.32 11.16 1.59
C ILE A 99 2.29 10.12 1.97
N VAL A 100 1.75 10.22 3.17
CA VAL A 100 0.77 9.27 3.72
C VAL A 100 -0.57 9.96 3.90
N TYR A 101 -1.64 9.26 3.51
CA TYR A 101 -3.02 9.75 3.60
C TYR A 101 -3.92 8.73 4.30
N ARG A 102 -4.87 9.26 5.06
CA ARG A 102 -6.10 8.56 5.45
C ARG A 102 -7.26 9.17 4.66
N GLY A 103 -7.76 8.45 3.66
CA GLY A 103 -8.67 9.06 2.69
C GLY A 103 -7.99 10.26 2.03
N SER A 104 -8.62 11.43 2.05
CA SER A 104 -8.07 12.67 1.46
C SER A 104 -7.18 13.46 2.42
N LYS A 105 -7.07 13.04 3.70
CA LYS A 105 -6.28 13.76 4.70
C LYS A 105 -4.83 13.28 4.69
N GLU A 106 -3.88 14.17 4.45
CA GLU A 106 -2.46 13.91 4.66
C GLU A 106 -2.18 13.75 6.16
N THR A 107 -1.61 12.60 6.54
CA THR A 107 -1.29 12.29 7.94
C THR A 107 0.18 12.45 8.25
N ALA A 108 1.04 12.25 7.26
CA ALA A 108 2.49 12.41 7.41
C ALA A 108 3.17 12.61 6.05
N ARG A 109 4.38 13.18 6.10
CA ARG A 109 5.25 13.36 4.95
C ARG A 109 6.70 13.30 5.41
N ALA A 110 7.56 12.60 4.67
CA ALA A 110 8.99 12.55 4.91
C ALA A 110 9.77 12.48 3.61
N GLY A 111 10.97 13.06 3.60
CA GLY A 111 11.91 12.98 2.48
C GLY A 111 13.19 12.25 2.90
N GLY A 112 13.65 11.31 2.06
CA GLY A 112 14.94 10.66 2.24
C GLY A 112 15.03 9.62 3.37
N GLU A 113 13.96 9.31 4.07
CA GLU A 113 13.97 8.26 5.09
C GLU A 113 14.09 6.87 4.45
N THR A 114 15.04 6.07 4.91
CA THR A 114 15.31 4.73 4.36
C THR A 114 15.19 3.60 5.36
N GLN A 115 15.15 3.92 6.66
CA GLN A 115 15.10 2.90 7.71
C GLN A 115 13.71 2.25 7.80
N PRO A 116 13.61 0.91 7.75
CA PRO A 116 12.32 0.22 7.75
C PRO A 116 11.42 0.60 8.93
N ASP A 117 11.97 0.67 10.14
CA ASP A 117 11.18 1.00 11.34
C ASP A 117 10.58 2.41 11.29
N LYS A 118 11.35 3.37 10.76
CA LYS A 118 10.88 4.76 10.62
C LYS A 118 9.86 4.88 9.49
N LEU A 119 10.07 4.16 8.38
CA LEU A 119 9.09 4.08 7.30
C LEU A 119 7.80 3.40 7.77
N LYS A 120 7.91 2.33 8.56
CA LYS A 120 6.75 1.71 9.20
C LYS A 120 5.99 2.69 10.09
N ALA A 121 6.68 3.42 10.94
CA ALA A 121 6.06 4.42 11.81
C ALA A 121 5.35 5.52 11.01
N LEU A 122 5.96 5.97 9.91
CA LEU A 122 5.37 6.95 8.98
C LEU A 122 4.07 6.41 8.37
N LEU A 123 4.08 5.19 7.85
CA LEU A 123 2.89 4.56 7.25
C LEU A 123 1.76 4.37 8.27
N LYS A 124 2.09 4.02 9.51
CA LYS A 124 1.11 3.78 10.58
C LYS A 124 0.34 5.03 10.99
N THR A 125 0.75 6.22 10.60
CA THR A 125 -0.02 7.45 10.87
C THR A 125 -1.41 7.45 10.25
N ALA A 126 -1.64 6.61 9.24
CA ALA A 126 -2.91 6.49 8.53
C ALA A 126 -3.80 5.31 9.00
N LEU A 127 -3.34 4.52 9.96
CA LEU A 127 -4.04 3.30 10.42
C LEU A 127 -4.84 3.49 11.70
#